data_312ebecd63679eb5393db412efda7164
#
_entry.id   312ebecd63679eb5393db412efda7164
#
_cell.length_a   1.000
_cell.length_b   1.000
_cell.length_c   1.000
_cell.angle_alpha   90.00
_cell.angle_beta   90.00
_cell.angle_gamma   90.00
#
_symmetry.space_group_name_H-M   'P 1'
#
loop_
_entity.id
_entity.type
_entity.pdbx_description
1 polymer ?
#
loop_
_entity_poly.entity_id
_entity_poly.type
_entity_poly.pdbx_seq_one_letter_code
_entity_poly.pdbx_strand_id
1 'polypeptide(L)'
;MTYIKINETLYPATISGRVSDTEWDKRDSKSITLEMSYEEASKLFVDGLAWSIVQQNEVPTYQVDEDGKLVLDESGAPIQTGTEMQETEWDNSDYNLAGDLTDHRDGTITVKMGKLTDLEEAYEIMLGGM
;
A
#
# COMPACT_ATOMS: atom_id res chain seq x y z
N MET A 1 5.27 -7.36 -6.69
CA MET A 1 5.41 -5.93 -6.95
C MET A 1 4.40 -5.14 -6.13
N THR A 2 4.79 -4.01 -5.61
CA THR A 2 3.95 -3.21 -4.71
C THR A 2 3.38 -2.00 -5.43
N TYR A 3 2.10 -1.76 -5.20
CA TYR A 3 1.36 -0.63 -5.78
C TYR A 3 0.59 0.09 -4.68
N ILE A 4 0.29 1.35 -4.91
CA ILE A 4 -0.79 2.01 -4.19
C ILE A 4 -2.00 2.09 -5.11
N LYS A 5 -3.19 1.99 -4.53
CA LYS A 5 -4.45 2.05 -5.27
C LYS A 5 -5.24 3.26 -4.79
N ILE A 6 -5.56 4.15 -5.72
CA ILE A 6 -6.35 5.36 -5.47
C ILE A 6 -7.39 5.46 -6.57
N ASN A 7 -8.67 5.51 -6.20
CA ASN A 7 -9.79 5.61 -7.15
C ASN A 7 -9.72 4.56 -8.27
N GLU A 8 -9.47 3.30 -7.92
CA GLU A 8 -9.36 2.17 -8.86
C GLU A 8 -8.12 2.19 -9.75
N THR A 9 -7.22 3.16 -9.56
CA THR A 9 -5.97 3.24 -10.33
C THR A 9 -4.80 2.72 -9.49
N LEU A 10 -3.99 1.85 -10.07
CA LEU A 10 -2.79 1.30 -9.45
C LEU A 10 -1.57 2.11 -9.88
N TYR A 11 -0.76 2.52 -8.91
CA TYR A 11 0.49 3.22 -9.14
C TYR A 11 1.64 2.40 -8.54
N PRO A 12 2.62 1.94 -9.34
CA PRO A 12 3.78 1.26 -8.77
C PRO A 12 4.49 2.17 -7.76
N ALA A 13 4.78 1.64 -6.59
CA ALA A 13 5.33 2.45 -5.51
C ALA A 13 6.22 1.65 -4.59
N THR A 14 7.14 2.34 -3.92
CA THR A 14 7.93 1.82 -2.81
C THR A 14 7.41 2.47 -1.54
N ILE A 15 7.14 1.68 -0.52
CA ILE A 15 6.51 2.17 0.71
C ILE A 15 7.36 1.78 1.91
N SER A 16 7.60 2.76 2.80
CA SER A 16 8.24 2.51 4.09
C SER A 16 7.37 3.09 5.20
N GLY A 17 7.24 2.35 6.30
CA GLY A 17 6.46 2.77 7.45
C GLY A 17 7.35 3.26 8.58
N ARG A 18 6.81 4.15 9.40
CA ARG A 18 7.47 4.65 10.61
C ARG A 18 6.45 4.74 11.73
N VAL A 19 6.69 3.98 12.79
CA VAL A 19 5.85 4.02 13.99
C VAL A 19 6.35 5.13 14.90
N SER A 20 5.45 5.95 15.42
CA SER A 20 5.78 7.08 16.30
C SER A 20 6.84 7.98 15.70
N ASP A 21 6.55 8.52 14.52
CA ASP A 21 7.46 9.41 13.79
C ASP A 21 7.74 10.69 14.59
N THR A 22 8.94 10.80 15.12
CA THR A 22 9.35 11.95 15.96
C THR A 22 9.42 13.25 15.17
N GLU A 23 9.54 13.17 13.86
CA GLU A 23 9.55 14.35 12.99
C GLU A 23 8.12 14.84 12.69
N TRP A 24 7.10 14.10 13.08
CA TRP A 24 5.71 14.44 12.82
C TRP A 24 4.81 14.11 14.02
N ASP A 25 5.07 14.77 15.14
CA ASP A 25 4.24 14.69 16.36
C ASP A 25 4.03 13.27 16.90
N LYS A 26 4.98 12.37 16.63
CA LYS A 26 4.96 10.97 17.05
C LYS A 26 3.78 10.18 16.49
N ARG A 27 3.20 10.61 15.36
CA ARG A 27 2.18 9.83 14.67
C ARG A 27 2.80 8.72 13.84
N ASP A 28 2.05 7.68 13.59
CA ASP A 28 2.44 6.65 12.63
C ASP A 28 2.34 7.24 11.23
N SER A 29 3.32 6.98 10.39
CA SER A 29 3.36 7.51 9.02
C SER A 29 3.87 6.48 8.03
N LYS A 30 3.56 6.70 6.76
CA LYS A 30 4.09 5.91 5.65
C LYS A 30 4.62 6.85 4.58
N SER A 31 5.83 6.56 4.11
CA SER A 31 6.45 7.29 3.00
C SER A 31 6.26 6.50 1.72
N ILE A 32 5.71 7.13 0.70
CA ILE A 32 5.37 6.52 -0.57
C ILE A 32 6.22 7.18 -1.65
N THR A 33 7.07 6.39 -2.32
CA THR A 33 7.90 6.88 -3.44
C THR A 33 7.37 6.29 -4.73
N LEU A 34 7.07 7.13 -5.70
CA LEU A 34 6.52 6.70 -6.99
C LEU A 34 6.90 7.67 -8.11
N GLU A 35 6.75 7.20 -9.34
CA GLU A 35 6.96 8.02 -10.54
C GLU A 35 5.71 8.89 -10.76
N MET A 36 5.87 10.19 -10.54
CA MET A 36 4.77 11.14 -10.67
C MET A 36 5.33 12.55 -10.63
N SER A 37 4.69 13.50 -11.31
CA SER A 37 5.10 14.90 -11.20
C SER A 37 4.67 15.46 -9.83
N TYR A 38 5.39 16.45 -9.36
CA TYR A 38 5.05 17.14 -8.12
C TYR A 38 3.63 17.72 -8.17
N GLU A 39 3.26 18.30 -9.31
CA GLU A 39 1.94 18.88 -9.50
C GLU A 39 0.82 17.84 -9.38
N GLU A 40 0.97 16.69 -10.04
CA GLU A 40 -0.01 15.61 -9.94
C GLU A 40 -0.11 15.08 -8.52
N ALA A 41 1.04 14.87 -7.88
CA ALA A 41 1.09 14.35 -6.51
C ALA A 41 0.45 15.32 -5.52
N SER A 42 0.65 16.62 -5.67
CA SER A 42 0.07 17.63 -4.77
C SER A 42 -1.45 17.67 -4.86
N LYS A 43 -2.02 17.31 -6.00
CA LYS A 43 -3.46 17.25 -6.20
C LYS A 43 -4.07 15.93 -5.72
N LEU A 44 -3.29 14.84 -5.80
CA LEU A 44 -3.75 13.50 -5.48
C LEU A 44 -3.66 13.20 -3.99
N PHE A 45 -2.52 13.53 -3.37
CA PHE A 45 -2.27 13.26 -1.95
C PHE A 45 -2.70 14.46 -1.11
N VAL A 46 -3.95 14.41 -0.66
CA VAL A 46 -4.58 15.47 0.13
C VAL A 46 -5.16 14.87 1.41
N ASP A 47 -5.46 15.71 2.39
CA ASP A 47 -6.08 15.26 3.62
C ASP A 47 -7.43 14.60 3.32
N GLY A 48 -7.67 13.47 3.95
CA GLY A 48 -8.89 12.70 3.75
C GLY A 48 -8.81 11.68 2.62
N LEU A 49 -7.65 11.50 1.99
CA LEU A 49 -7.50 10.54 0.89
C LEU A 49 -7.72 9.11 1.39
N ALA A 50 -8.59 8.38 0.69
CA ALA A 50 -8.76 6.96 0.89
C ALA A 50 -7.85 6.22 -0.11
N TRP A 51 -7.00 5.33 0.39
CA TRP A 51 -6.05 4.61 -0.45
C TRP A 51 -5.73 3.24 0.14
N SER A 52 -5.20 2.36 -0.70
CA SER A 52 -4.82 1.00 -0.31
C SER A 52 -3.42 0.67 -0.81
N ILE A 53 -2.80 -0.31 -0.15
CA ILE A 53 -1.55 -0.91 -0.62
C ILE A 53 -1.94 -2.23 -1.28
N VAL A 54 -1.44 -2.46 -2.49
CA VAL A 54 -1.71 -3.69 -3.24
C VAL A 54 -0.39 -4.39 -3.54
N GLN A 55 -0.33 -5.67 -3.19
CA GLN A 55 0.81 -6.52 -3.48
C GLN A 55 0.40 -7.55 -4.51
N GLN A 56 1.09 -7.57 -5.65
CA GLN A 56 0.87 -8.57 -6.70
C GLN A 56 2.10 -9.47 -6.80
N ASN A 57 1.88 -10.77 -6.70
CA ASN A 57 2.94 -11.77 -6.78
C ASN A 57 2.53 -12.88 -7.72
N GLU A 58 3.47 -13.33 -8.55
CA GLU A 58 3.29 -14.56 -9.32
C GLU A 58 3.55 -15.75 -8.40
N VAL A 59 2.60 -16.67 -8.38
CA VAL A 59 2.76 -17.92 -7.64
C VAL A 59 2.64 -19.09 -8.61
N PRO A 60 3.41 -20.17 -8.40
CA PRO A 60 3.32 -21.34 -9.28
C PRO A 60 1.97 -22.04 -9.10
N THR A 61 1.42 -22.52 -10.20
CA THR A 61 0.26 -23.41 -10.18
C THR A 61 0.71 -24.82 -10.47
N TYR A 62 0.02 -25.80 -9.86
CA TYR A 62 0.40 -27.19 -9.94
C TYR A 62 -0.75 -28.04 -10.44
N GLN A 63 -0.41 -29.14 -11.11
CA GLN A 63 -1.39 -30.09 -11.56
C GLN A 63 -2.05 -30.80 -10.37
N VAL A 64 -3.37 -30.90 -10.39
CA VAL A 64 -4.15 -31.62 -9.39
C VAL A 64 -4.99 -32.72 -10.07
N ASP A 65 -5.28 -33.77 -9.32
CA ASP A 65 -6.16 -34.84 -9.78
C ASP A 65 -7.63 -34.49 -9.51
N GLU A 66 -8.54 -35.43 -9.81
CA GLU A 66 -9.97 -35.26 -9.64
C GLU A 66 -10.38 -35.00 -8.18
N ASP A 67 -9.58 -35.46 -7.23
CA ASP A 67 -9.82 -35.25 -5.79
C ASP A 67 -9.20 -33.96 -5.25
N GLY A 68 -8.56 -33.18 -6.11
CA GLY A 68 -7.88 -31.94 -5.72
C GLY A 68 -6.51 -32.16 -5.11
N LYS A 69 -5.92 -33.34 -5.20
CA LYS A 69 -4.60 -33.66 -4.69
C LYS A 69 -3.53 -33.35 -5.72
N LEU A 70 -2.34 -32.92 -5.24
CA LEU A 70 -1.21 -32.67 -6.12
C LEU A 70 -0.78 -33.94 -6.85
N VAL A 71 -0.57 -33.82 -8.16
CA VAL A 71 0.03 -34.88 -8.98
C VAL A 71 1.54 -34.69 -8.92
N LEU A 72 2.26 -35.76 -8.59
CA LEU A 72 3.70 -35.74 -8.47
C LEU A 72 4.36 -36.38 -9.68
N ASP A 73 5.55 -35.90 -10.03
CA ASP A 73 6.35 -36.51 -11.09
C ASP A 73 7.11 -37.73 -10.56
N GLU A 74 7.95 -38.33 -11.40
CA GLU A 74 8.71 -39.53 -11.04
C GLU A 74 9.66 -39.32 -9.85
N SER A 75 10.12 -38.09 -9.62
CA SER A 75 11.00 -37.72 -8.50
C SER A 75 10.24 -37.41 -7.22
N GLY A 76 8.92 -37.40 -7.24
CA GLY A 76 8.09 -37.04 -6.11
C GLY A 76 7.82 -35.54 -5.94
N ALA A 77 8.16 -34.76 -6.95
CA ALA A 77 7.92 -33.30 -6.93
C ALA A 77 6.59 -32.94 -7.59
N PRO A 78 5.89 -31.91 -7.12
CA PRO A 78 4.68 -31.42 -7.79
C PRO A 78 4.96 -30.97 -9.22
N ILE A 79 4.03 -31.25 -10.13
CA ILE A 79 4.15 -30.86 -11.54
C ILE A 79 3.62 -29.44 -11.69
N GLN A 80 4.49 -28.50 -12.04
CA GLN A 80 4.10 -27.11 -12.25
C GLN A 80 3.44 -26.96 -13.62
N THR A 81 2.25 -26.37 -13.66
CA THR A 81 1.47 -26.15 -14.90
C THR A 81 1.59 -24.73 -15.42
N GLY A 82 2.09 -23.80 -14.60
CA GLY A 82 2.21 -22.39 -14.98
C GLY A 82 2.35 -21.53 -13.75
N THR A 83 1.94 -20.27 -13.90
CA THR A 83 1.90 -19.31 -12.80
C THR A 83 0.56 -18.58 -12.84
N GLU A 84 0.13 -18.08 -11.68
CA GLU A 84 -1.01 -17.18 -11.59
C GLU A 84 -0.63 -15.96 -10.76
N MET A 85 -1.31 -14.85 -11.02
CA MET A 85 -1.10 -13.62 -10.26
C MET A 85 -2.01 -13.63 -9.04
N GLN A 86 -1.40 -13.53 -7.86
CA GLN A 86 -2.13 -13.34 -6.61
C GLN A 86 -2.03 -11.88 -6.18
N GLU A 87 -3.15 -11.31 -5.80
CA GLU A 87 -3.24 -9.93 -5.37
C GLU A 87 -3.77 -9.89 -3.95
N THR A 88 -3.08 -9.12 -3.10
CA THR A 88 -3.52 -8.83 -1.74
C THR A 88 -3.63 -7.32 -1.58
N GLU A 89 -4.73 -6.87 -1.01
CA GLU A 89 -4.98 -5.45 -0.80
C GLU A 89 -5.18 -5.17 0.68
N TRP A 90 -4.50 -4.11 1.17
CA TRP A 90 -4.66 -3.63 2.54
C TRP A 90 -5.15 -2.18 2.49
N ASP A 91 -6.28 -1.91 3.12
CA ASP A 91 -6.80 -0.55 3.25
C ASP A 91 -5.88 0.27 4.15
N ASN A 92 -5.42 1.41 3.65
CA ASN A 92 -4.58 2.36 4.38
C ASN A 92 -5.26 3.72 4.52
N SER A 93 -6.58 3.76 4.46
CA SER A 93 -7.36 5.01 4.56
C SER A 93 -7.25 5.67 5.94
N ASP A 94 -6.72 4.98 6.94
CA ASP A 94 -6.40 5.57 8.24
C ASP A 94 -5.22 6.55 8.16
N TYR A 95 -4.33 6.35 7.19
CA TYR A 95 -3.19 7.24 6.92
C TYR A 95 -3.65 8.33 5.95
N ASN A 96 -4.53 9.21 6.43
CA ASN A 96 -5.25 10.18 5.61
C ASN A 96 -4.80 11.63 5.80
N LEU A 97 -3.69 11.86 6.49
CA LEU A 97 -3.10 13.19 6.62
C LEU A 97 -1.95 13.32 5.63
N ALA A 98 -2.04 14.30 4.74
CA ALA A 98 -0.97 14.58 3.79
C ALA A 98 0.13 15.40 4.46
N GLY A 99 1.35 14.87 4.44
CA GLY A 99 2.52 15.52 4.99
C GLY A 99 3.45 16.04 3.90
N ASP A 100 4.76 15.92 4.16
CA ASP A 100 5.77 16.43 3.24
C ASP A 100 5.72 15.75 1.88
N LEU A 101 5.85 16.54 0.84
CA LEU A 101 5.96 16.07 -0.54
C LEU A 101 7.32 16.52 -1.08
N THR A 102 8.16 15.56 -1.42
CA THR A 102 9.53 15.80 -1.87
C THR A 102 9.67 15.43 -3.34
N ASP A 103 10.14 16.37 -4.14
CA ASP A 103 10.46 16.14 -5.55
C ASP A 103 11.96 15.82 -5.65
N HIS A 104 12.29 14.62 -6.12
CA HIS A 104 13.68 14.19 -6.27
C HIS A 104 14.32 14.65 -7.58
N ARG A 105 13.56 15.30 -8.46
CA ARG A 105 14.03 15.82 -9.75
C ARG A 105 14.57 14.75 -10.70
N ASP A 106 14.17 13.52 -10.50
CA ASP A 106 14.55 12.38 -11.33
C ASP A 106 13.32 11.67 -11.90
N GLY A 107 12.15 12.32 -11.83
CA GLY A 107 10.88 11.73 -12.25
C GLY A 107 10.13 11.05 -11.12
N THR A 108 10.72 10.99 -9.92
CA THR A 108 10.06 10.40 -8.75
C THR A 108 9.78 11.45 -7.68
N ILE A 109 8.76 11.17 -6.88
CA ILE A 109 8.43 11.97 -5.69
C ILE A 109 8.25 11.04 -4.51
N THR A 110 8.41 11.58 -3.30
CA THR A 110 8.06 10.90 -2.07
C THR A 110 7.03 11.74 -1.32
N VAL A 111 5.92 11.11 -0.96
CA VAL A 111 4.90 11.74 -0.13
C VAL A 111 4.79 11.00 1.19
N LYS A 112 4.62 11.74 2.27
CA LYS A 112 4.40 11.17 3.60
C LYS A 112 2.92 11.27 3.93
N MET A 113 2.29 10.11 4.22
CA MET A 113 0.91 10.04 4.67
C MET A 113 0.89 9.59 6.12
N GLY A 114 0.20 10.32 6.95
CA GLY A 114 0.17 10.08 8.39
C GLY A 114 -1.20 9.70 8.91
N LYS A 115 -1.18 9.08 10.08
CA LYS A 115 -2.38 8.67 10.82
C LYS A 115 -2.63 9.66 11.96
N LEU A 116 -3.89 9.88 12.30
CA LEU A 116 -4.23 10.68 13.47
C LEU A 116 -3.62 10.07 14.73
N THR A 117 -3.10 10.91 15.62
CA THR A 117 -2.66 10.47 16.93
C THR A 117 -3.88 10.17 17.81
N ASP A 118 -3.69 9.41 18.89
CA ASP A 118 -4.80 9.11 19.82
C ASP A 118 -5.44 10.38 20.37
N LEU A 119 -4.64 11.40 20.66
CA LEU A 119 -5.15 12.67 21.13
C LEU A 119 -5.99 13.39 20.09
N GLU A 120 -5.56 13.37 18.82
CA GLU A 120 -6.29 13.97 17.72
C GLU A 120 -7.62 13.24 17.48
N GLU A 121 -7.62 11.91 17.52
CA GLU A 121 -8.83 11.11 17.40
C GLU A 121 -9.81 11.43 18.52
N ALA A 122 -9.33 11.50 19.75
CA ALA A 122 -10.18 11.85 20.90
C ALA A 122 -10.79 13.24 20.75
N TYR A 123 -10.02 14.18 20.24
CA TYR A 123 -10.48 15.55 19.99
C TYR A 123 -11.59 15.60 18.93
N GLU A 124 -11.41 14.86 17.82
CA GLU A 124 -12.42 14.77 16.77
C GLU A 124 -13.72 14.13 17.27
N ILE A 125 -13.62 13.07 18.05
CA ILE A 125 -14.78 12.42 18.64
C ILE A 125 -15.53 13.40 19.55
N MET A 126 -14.81 14.16 20.35
CA MET A 126 -15.39 15.18 21.24
C MET A 126 -16.14 16.27 20.47
N LEU A 127 -15.54 16.76 19.37
CA LEU A 127 -16.17 17.76 18.51
C LEU A 127 -17.36 17.19 17.74
N GLY A 128 -17.24 15.97 17.24
CA GLY A 128 -18.32 15.31 16.50
C GLY A 128 -19.49 14.90 17.36
N GLY A 129 -19.30 14.77 18.65
CA GLY A 129 -20.36 14.41 19.60
C GLY A 129 -21.17 15.59 20.15
N MET A 130 -20.85 16.79 19.70
CA MET A 130 -21.56 18.00 20.18
C MET A 130 -22.70 18.46 19.25
#